data_e4826d30fa372001623dd1306356fb5e
#
_entry.id   e4826d30fa372001623dd1306356fb5e
#
_cell.length_a   1.000
_cell.length_b   1.000
_cell.length_c   1.000
_cell.angle_alpha   90.00
_cell.angle_beta   90.00
_cell.angle_gamma   90.00
#
_symmetry.space_group_name_H-M   'P 1'
#
loop_
_entity.id
_entity.type
_entity.pdbx_description
1 polymer ?
#
loop_
_entity_poly.entity_id
_entity_poly.type
_entity_poly.pdbx_seq_one_letter_code
_entity_poly.pdbx_strand_id
1 'polypeptide(L)'
;MQASTIPTEKLLEFMETAGVPGLVFSIIKDRQVISTQAIGVKNSETKEEPITENTLFQAASLSKPVFTYGVLTLKQEGKLDLDKPLHDYLPLPEADEIPQLKLITTRQALTHTSGLQNWRFDIEDKFEFEFEPGTGFSYSGEGFFYVQRVIEQITGQSIESFLQIRVLRPFGMTNSTY
;
A
#
# COMPACT_ATOMS: atom_id res chain seq x y z
N MET A 1 5.14 -19.10 -29.67
CA MET A 1 6.17 -19.22 -28.60
C MET A 1 5.47 -19.75 -27.37
N GLN A 2 5.84 -20.94 -26.88
CA GLN A 2 5.29 -21.45 -25.61
C GLN A 2 5.61 -20.47 -24.49
N ALA A 3 4.61 -20.15 -23.67
CA ALA A 3 4.83 -19.42 -22.45
C ALA A 3 5.87 -20.21 -21.62
N SER A 4 6.98 -19.58 -21.29
CA SER A 4 8.02 -20.22 -20.48
C SER A 4 7.47 -20.32 -19.05
N THR A 5 6.90 -21.45 -18.72
CA THR A 5 6.54 -21.79 -17.34
C THR A 5 7.81 -22.22 -16.60
N ILE A 6 7.96 -21.78 -15.36
CA ILE A 6 9.02 -22.32 -14.50
C ILE A 6 8.61 -23.75 -14.13
N PRO A 7 9.47 -24.77 -14.29
CA PRO A 7 9.13 -26.13 -13.89
C PRO A 7 8.74 -26.19 -12.41
N THR A 8 7.62 -26.84 -12.12
CA THR A 8 7.07 -26.94 -10.75
C THR A 8 8.09 -27.56 -9.77
N GLU A 9 8.82 -28.58 -10.22
CA GLU A 9 9.87 -29.24 -9.42
C GLU A 9 10.93 -28.24 -8.92
N LYS A 10 11.38 -27.35 -9.81
CA LYS A 10 12.36 -26.33 -9.46
C LYS A 10 11.81 -25.29 -8.48
N LEU A 11 10.52 -24.94 -8.60
CA LEU A 11 9.86 -24.05 -7.66
C LEU A 11 9.74 -24.70 -6.28
N LEU A 12 9.37 -25.98 -6.21
CA LEU A 12 9.29 -26.71 -4.96
C LEU A 12 10.66 -26.78 -4.25
N GLU A 13 11.74 -27.02 -4.99
CA GLU A 13 13.11 -26.99 -4.44
C GLU A 13 13.46 -25.61 -3.84
N PHE A 14 13.14 -24.53 -4.54
CA PHE A 14 13.35 -23.16 -4.02
C PHE A 14 12.49 -22.86 -2.80
N MET A 15 11.23 -23.26 -2.82
CA MET A 15 10.32 -23.07 -1.70
C MET A 15 10.80 -23.82 -0.45
N GLU A 16 11.24 -25.05 -0.60
CA GLU A 16 11.80 -25.84 0.50
C GLU A 16 13.05 -25.17 1.07
N THR A 17 14.00 -24.78 0.20
CA THR A 17 15.24 -24.11 0.61
C THR A 17 14.97 -22.78 1.32
N ALA A 18 13.97 -22.01 0.88
CA ALA A 18 13.61 -20.72 1.45
C ALA A 18 12.65 -20.81 2.64
N GLY A 19 12.13 -21.99 2.99
CA GLY A 19 11.13 -22.17 4.02
C GLY A 19 9.76 -21.52 3.67
N VAL A 20 9.43 -21.41 2.37
CA VAL A 20 8.18 -20.80 1.89
C VAL A 20 7.12 -21.88 1.71
N PRO A 21 6.04 -21.90 2.51
CA PRO A 21 5.04 -22.97 2.48
C PRO A 21 4.10 -22.88 1.29
N GLY A 22 3.87 -21.71 0.74
CA GLY A 22 2.92 -21.49 -0.34
C GLY A 22 3.27 -20.28 -1.20
N LEU A 23 3.00 -20.39 -2.51
CA LEU A 23 3.35 -19.39 -3.51
C LEU A 23 2.27 -19.29 -4.58
N VAL A 24 1.93 -18.07 -4.96
CA VAL A 24 1.23 -17.77 -6.22
C VAL A 24 2.05 -16.77 -7.01
N PHE A 25 2.28 -17.02 -8.28
CA PHE A 25 2.88 -16.03 -9.16
C PHE A 25 2.22 -16.06 -10.55
N SER A 26 2.27 -14.91 -11.22
CA SER A 26 1.76 -14.76 -12.58
C SER A 26 2.85 -14.17 -13.47
N ILE A 27 2.87 -14.63 -14.72
CA ILE A 27 3.70 -14.05 -15.77
C ILE A 27 2.83 -13.15 -16.62
N ILE A 28 3.22 -11.89 -16.73
CA ILE A 28 2.51 -10.89 -17.52
C ILE A 28 3.37 -10.52 -18.72
N LYS A 29 2.81 -10.60 -19.91
CA LYS A 29 3.43 -10.18 -21.17
C LYS A 29 2.42 -9.39 -22.01
N ASP A 30 2.84 -8.28 -22.56
CA ASP A 30 2.00 -7.43 -23.42
C ASP A 30 0.65 -7.06 -22.76
N ARG A 31 0.67 -6.78 -21.44
CA ARG A 31 -0.49 -6.47 -20.59
C ARG A 31 -1.49 -7.62 -20.42
N GLN A 32 -1.09 -8.83 -20.72
CA GLN A 32 -1.92 -10.03 -20.52
C GLN A 32 -1.24 -11.00 -19.56
N VAL A 33 -2.03 -11.57 -18.66
CA VAL A 33 -1.58 -12.70 -17.83
C VAL A 33 -1.49 -13.92 -18.74
N ILE A 34 -0.28 -14.41 -18.97
CA ILE A 34 -0.03 -15.56 -19.85
C ILE A 34 0.12 -16.88 -19.08
N SER A 35 0.35 -16.81 -17.79
CA SER A 35 0.44 -17.97 -16.91
C SER A 35 0.24 -17.53 -15.47
N THR A 36 -0.47 -18.33 -14.68
CA THR A 36 -0.53 -18.25 -13.21
C THR A 36 -0.24 -19.63 -12.64
N GLN A 37 0.57 -19.72 -11.62
CA GLN A 37 0.86 -20.96 -10.88
C GLN A 37 0.63 -20.73 -9.39
N ALA A 38 -0.07 -21.67 -8.76
CA ALA A 38 -0.32 -21.72 -7.34
C ALA A 38 0.24 -23.05 -6.79
N ILE A 39 1.11 -22.98 -5.80
CA ILE A 39 1.87 -24.15 -5.31
C ILE A 39 1.97 -24.08 -3.79
N GLY A 40 1.89 -25.26 -3.14
CA GLY A 40 2.07 -25.39 -1.70
C GLY A 40 0.79 -25.22 -0.91
N VAL A 41 0.91 -24.84 0.36
CA VAL A 41 -0.17 -24.85 1.35
C VAL A 41 -0.28 -23.50 2.06
N LYS A 42 -1.47 -23.18 2.58
CA LYS A 42 -1.71 -21.94 3.33
C LYS A 42 -1.09 -21.95 4.73
N ASN A 43 -1.05 -23.12 5.33
CA ASN A 43 -0.54 -23.32 6.69
C ASN A 43 0.60 -24.35 6.67
N SER A 44 1.78 -23.93 7.10
CA SER A 44 2.96 -24.80 7.15
C SER A 44 2.88 -25.89 8.23
N GLU A 45 2.06 -25.71 9.26
CA GLU A 45 1.94 -26.64 10.36
C GLU A 45 0.96 -27.78 10.03
N THR A 46 -0.25 -27.42 9.57
CA THR A 46 -1.30 -28.42 9.27
C THR A 46 -1.12 -29.06 7.91
N LYS A 47 -0.55 -28.35 6.93
CA LYS A 47 -0.37 -28.78 5.54
C LYS A 47 -1.64 -29.19 4.80
N GLU A 48 -2.80 -28.82 5.31
CA GLU A 48 -4.11 -29.34 4.84
C GLU A 48 -4.77 -28.48 3.77
N GLU A 49 -4.48 -27.19 3.72
CA GLU A 49 -5.16 -26.27 2.79
C GLU A 49 -4.24 -25.89 1.62
N PRO A 50 -4.52 -26.37 0.40
CA PRO A 50 -3.69 -25.99 -0.76
C PRO A 50 -3.85 -24.52 -1.11
N ILE A 51 -2.78 -23.92 -1.59
CA ILE A 51 -2.80 -22.63 -2.25
C ILE A 51 -3.50 -22.78 -3.60
N THR A 52 -4.35 -21.82 -3.92
CA THR A 52 -5.01 -21.70 -5.22
C THR A 52 -4.82 -20.31 -5.79
N GLU A 53 -5.14 -20.09 -7.05
CA GLU A 53 -5.12 -18.76 -7.69
C GLU A 53 -6.04 -17.74 -6.99
N ASN A 54 -7.03 -18.21 -6.24
CA ASN A 54 -7.96 -17.39 -5.46
C ASN A 54 -7.56 -17.24 -3.99
N THR A 55 -6.42 -17.75 -3.58
CA THR A 55 -5.95 -17.59 -2.21
C THR A 55 -5.60 -16.13 -1.94
N LEU A 56 -6.14 -15.59 -0.84
CA LEU A 56 -5.86 -14.22 -0.42
C LEU A 56 -4.54 -14.14 0.34
N PHE A 57 -3.77 -13.12 0.04
CA PHE A 57 -2.51 -12.80 0.70
C PHE A 57 -2.57 -11.39 1.26
N GLN A 58 -1.91 -11.17 2.39
CA GLN A 58 -1.69 -9.82 2.89
C GLN A 58 -0.74 -9.07 1.97
N ALA A 59 -1.23 -7.97 1.39
CA ALA A 59 -0.46 -7.16 0.46
C ALA A 59 0.57 -6.27 1.17
N ALA A 60 0.37 -5.98 2.47
CA ALA A 60 1.22 -5.07 3.24
C ALA A 60 1.53 -3.78 2.44
N SER A 61 2.81 -3.45 2.27
CA SER A 61 3.21 -2.22 1.56
C SER A 61 2.93 -2.21 0.06
N LEU A 62 2.56 -3.32 -0.55
CA LEU A 62 2.03 -3.35 -1.91
C LEU A 62 0.68 -2.63 -2.02
N SER A 63 0.02 -2.33 -0.91
CA SER A 63 -1.17 -1.47 -0.86
C SER A 63 -0.86 -0.02 -1.24
N LYS A 64 0.37 0.47 -1.01
CA LYS A 64 0.74 1.87 -1.25
C LYS A 64 0.58 2.34 -2.71
N PRO A 65 0.98 1.59 -3.74
CA PRO A 65 0.69 1.97 -5.13
C PRO A 65 -0.82 2.08 -5.43
N VAL A 66 -1.62 1.15 -4.90
CA VAL A 66 -3.09 1.16 -5.04
C VAL A 66 -3.67 2.41 -4.39
N PHE A 67 -3.27 2.69 -3.17
CA PHE A 67 -3.63 3.89 -2.43
C PHE A 67 -3.23 5.16 -3.20
N THR A 68 -1.97 5.25 -3.64
CA THR A 68 -1.44 6.40 -4.38
C THR A 68 -2.24 6.66 -5.65
N TYR A 69 -2.64 5.60 -6.39
CA TYR A 69 -3.51 5.77 -7.56
C TYR A 69 -4.83 6.43 -7.16
N GLY A 70 -5.47 5.98 -6.07
CA GLY A 70 -6.69 6.61 -5.54
C GLY A 70 -6.48 8.10 -5.21
N VAL A 71 -5.39 8.44 -4.54
CA VAL A 71 -5.01 9.84 -4.23
C VAL A 71 -4.94 10.69 -5.51
N LEU A 72 -4.28 10.15 -6.54
CA LEU A 72 -4.11 10.86 -7.81
C LEU A 72 -5.44 11.09 -8.55
N THR A 73 -6.47 10.27 -8.33
CA THR A 73 -7.81 10.55 -8.86
C THR A 73 -8.43 11.81 -8.24
N LEU A 74 -8.24 12.01 -6.93
CA LEU A 74 -8.69 13.24 -6.26
C LEU A 74 -7.93 14.48 -6.73
N LYS A 75 -6.63 14.34 -6.99
CA LYS A 75 -5.83 15.40 -7.61
C LYS A 75 -6.35 15.75 -9.00
N GLN A 76 -6.68 14.76 -9.82
CA GLN A 76 -7.23 14.97 -11.16
C GLN A 76 -8.60 15.68 -11.12
N GLU A 77 -9.41 15.41 -10.10
CA GLU A 77 -10.70 16.05 -9.86
C GLU A 77 -10.58 17.46 -9.24
N GLY A 78 -9.37 17.93 -8.95
CA GLY A 78 -9.14 19.21 -8.30
C GLY A 78 -9.55 19.27 -6.81
N LYS A 79 -9.83 18.10 -6.19
CA LYS A 79 -10.24 18.00 -4.78
C LYS A 79 -9.06 17.96 -3.82
N LEU A 80 -7.88 17.57 -4.31
CA LEU A 80 -6.64 17.50 -3.57
C LEU A 80 -5.50 18.11 -4.38
N ASP A 81 -4.78 19.04 -3.79
CA ASP A 81 -3.53 19.56 -4.31
C ASP A 81 -2.36 18.81 -3.63
N LEU A 82 -1.45 18.26 -4.45
CA LEU A 82 -0.33 17.48 -3.93
C LEU A 82 0.70 18.34 -3.15
N ASP A 83 0.73 19.63 -3.40
CA ASP A 83 1.71 20.56 -2.85
C ASP A 83 1.14 21.47 -1.76
N LYS A 84 -0.18 21.38 -1.52
CA LYS A 84 -0.82 22.03 -0.39
C LYS A 84 -0.57 21.23 0.89
N PRO A 85 -0.26 21.90 2.03
CA PRO A 85 -0.08 21.22 3.30
C PRO A 85 -1.30 20.37 3.69
N LEU A 86 -1.06 19.17 4.18
CA LEU A 86 -2.11 18.26 4.68
C LEU A 86 -2.89 18.90 5.83
N HIS A 87 -2.20 19.69 6.67
CA HIS A 87 -2.78 20.43 7.79
C HIS A 87 -3.92 21.37 7.36
N ASP A 88 -3.88 21.92 6.15
CA ASP A 88 -4.94 22.77 5.61
C ASP A 88 -6.21 22.01 5.24
N TYR A 89 -6.15 20.70 5.10
CA TYR A 89 -7.30 19.81 4.88
C TYR A 89 -7.80 19.19 6.18
N LEU A 90 -6.86 18.78 7.02
CA LEU A 90 -7.13 18.15 8.31
C LEU A 90 -6.11 18.65 9.34
N PRO A 91 -6.46 19.71 10.10
CA PRO A 91 -5.61 20.18 11.18
C PRO A 91 -5.39 19.10 12.24
N LEU A 92 -4.13 18.91 12.64
CA LEU A 92 -3.76 18.05 13.76
C LEU A 92 -3.48 18.94 14.99
N PRO A 93 -4.07 18.64 16.16
CA PRO A 93 -3.82 19.42 17.38
C PRO A 93 -2.34 19.46 17.75
N GLU A 94 -1.62 18.36 17.52
CA GLU A 94 -0.18 18.23 17.80
C GLU A 94 0.69 19.21 17.00
N ALA A 95 0.15 19.80 15.94
CA ALA A 95 0.87 20.76 15.11
C ALA A 95 1.17 22.10 15.82
N ASP A 96 0.55 22.36 16.96
CA ASP A 96 0.86 23.53 17.78
C ASP A 96 2.17 23.34 18.57
N GLU A 97 2.46 22.07 18.95
CA GLU A 97 3.72 21.71 19.61
C GLU A 97 4.79 21.26 18.61
N ILE A 98 4.39 20.74 17.44
CA ILE A 98 5.26 20.17 16.40
C ILE A 98 4.98 20.90 15.07
N PRO A 99 5.59 22.09 14.85
CA PRO A 99 5.30 22.93 13.68
C PRO A 99 5.56 22.26 12.33
N GLN A 100 6.45 21.26 12.26
CA GLN A 100 6.76 20.51 11.04
C GLN A 100 5.51 19.83 10.46
N LEU A 101 4.54 19.45 11.29
CA LEU A 101 3.27 18.87 10.83
C LEU A 101 2.48 19.81 9.91
N LYS A 102 2.67 21.14 10.07
CA LYS A 102 2.03 22.16 9.21
C LYS A 102 2.68 22.27 7.82
N LEU A 103 3.84 21.65 7.62
CA LEU A 103 4.62 21.75 6.36
C LEU A 103 4.45 20.53 5.45
N ILE A 104 3.97 19.40 5.99
CA ILE A 104 3.87 18.16 5.23
C ILE A 104 2.83 18.29 4.12
N THR A 105 3.23 17.99 2.89
CA THR A 105 2.34 17.93 1.74
C THR A 105 2.01 16.47 1.36
N THR A 106 0.94 16.28 0.60
CA THR A 106 0.60 14.96 0.04
C THR A 106 1.77 14.39 -0.77
N ARG A 107 2.44 15.22 -1.57
CA ARG A 107 3.61 14.80 -2.36
C ARG A 107 4.71 14.25 -1.46
N GLN A 108 5.08 14.98 -0.43
CA GLN A 108 6.14 14.55 0.49
C GLN A 108 5.79 13.25 1.21
N ALA A 109 4.55 13.07 1.62
CA ALA A 109 4.10 11.81 2.23
C ALA A 109 4.21 10.64 1.25
N LEU A 110 3.68 10.77 0.04
CA LEU A 110 3.68 9.71 -0.98
C LEU A 110 5.09 9.37 -1.51
N THR A 111 6.03 10.30 -1.43
CA THR A 111 7.42 10.09 -1.87
C THR A 111 8.39 9.79 -0.73
N HIS A 112 7.87 9.60 0.49
CA HIS A 112 8.67 9.33 1.69
C HIS A 112 9.71 10.42 2.00
N THR A 113 9.35 11.67 1.74
CA THR A 113 10.16 12.86 2.03
C THR A 113 9.52 13.77 3.09
N SER A 114 8.54 13.27 3.83
CA SER A 114 7.87 14.02 4.89
C SER A 114 8.71 14.22 6.14
N GLY A 115 9.74 13.39 6.35
CA GLY A 115 10.53 13.36 7.58
C GLY A 115 9.90 12.60 8.75
N LEU A 116 8.61 12.24 8.65
CA LEU A 116 7.92 11.48 9.71
C LEU A 116 8.53 10.09 9.87
N GLN A 117 8.61 9.62 11.13
CA GLN A 117 8.96 8.24 11.47
C GLN A 117 8.08 7.23 10.73
N ASN A 118 8.52 5.97 10.65
CA ASN A 118 7.76 4.95 9.93
C ASN A 118 6.41 4.66 10.58
N TRP A 119 6.37 4.38 11.89
CA TRP A 119 5.16 4.08 12.64
C TRP A 119 5.21 4.64 14.06
N ARG A 120 4.04 5.07 14.55
CA ARG A 120 3.74 5.14 15.96
C ARG A 120 3.01 3.84 16.33
N PHE A 121 3.45 3.17 17.38
CA PHE A 121 2.83 1.92 17.83
C PHE A 121 1.60 2.17 18.69
N ASP A 122 1.51 3.34 19.31
CA ASP A 122 0.34 3.85 20.01
C ASP A 122 -0.10 5.18 19.38
N ILE A 123 -1.41 5.43 19.38
CA ILE A 123 -1.96 6.71 18.91
C ILE A 123 -1.51 7.87 19.80
N GLU A 124 -1.17 7.61 21.06
CA GLU A 124 -0.67 8.58 22.02
C GLU A 124 0.85 8.85 21.87
N ASP A 125 1.56 8.02 21.09
CA ASP A 125 2.96 8.27 20.80
C ASP A 125 3.13 9.59 20.05
N LYS A 126 4.19 10.34 20.38
CA LYS A 126 4.49 11.60 19.74
C LYS A 126 4.93 11.39 18.29
N PHE A 127 4.62 12.38 17.45
CA PHE A 127 5.24 12.47 16.14
C PHE A 127 6.71 12.82 16.28
N GLU A 128 7.56 12.06 15.59
CA GLU A 128 9.00 12.29 15.52
C GLU A 128 9.40 12.56 14.07
N PHE A 129 10.35 13.45 13.88
CA PHE A 129 10.88 13.79 12.57
C PHE A 129 12.37 13.43 12.50
N GLU A 130 12.74 12.68 11.47
CA GLU A 130 14.14 12.36 11.18
C GLU A 130 14.87 13.51 10.48
N PHE A 131 14.10 14.36 9.76
CA PHE A 131 14.60 15.56 9.07
C PHE A 131 13.42 16.51 8.76
N GLU A 132 13.74 17.74 8.39
CA GLU A 132 12.74 18.73 7.97
C GLU A 132 12.01 18.26 6.69
N PRO A 133 10.67 18.42 6.60
CA PRO A 133 9.88 18.00 5.44
C PRO A 133 10.47 18.50 4.12
N GLY A 134 10.72 17.57 3.20
CA GLY A 134 11.27 17.83 1.88
C GLY A 134 12.80 17.82 1.78
N THR A 135 13.54 17.65 2.87
CA THR A 135 15.02 17.76 2.85
C THR A 135 15.73 16.40 2.80
N GLY A 136 15.02 15.29 2.96
CA GLY A 136 15.60 13.96 3.00
C GLY A 136 14.63 12.89 2.54
N PHE A 137 15.03 11.63 2.66
CA PHE A 137 14.21 10.47 2.36
C PHE A 137 14.27 9.48 3.54
N SER A 138 13.10 9.13 4.08
CA SER A 138 12.91 8.02 5.01
C SER A 138 11.55 7.40 4.82
N TYR A 139 11.51 6.08 4.74
CA TYR A 139 10.27 5.34 4.53
C TYR A 139 9.31 5.56 5.71
N SER A 140 8.13 6.11 5.43
CA SER A 140 7.15 6.48 6.44
C SER A 140 5.76 5.92 6.13
N GLY A 141 5.22 5.11 7.03
CA GLY A 141 3.82 4.70 7.06
C GLY A 141 2.93 5.81 7.65
N GLU A 142 3.44 6.57 8.63
CA GLU A 142 2.71 7.69 9.24
C GLU A 142 2.31 8.76 8.22
N GLY A 143 3.21 9.05 7.26
CA GLY A 143 2.87 9.97 6.16
C GLY A 143 1.69 9.48 5.33
N PHE A 144 1.65 8.19 4.99
CA PHE A 144 0.51 7.57 4.28
C PHE A 144 -0.76 7.58 5.12
N PHE A 145 -0.66 7.29 6.41
CA PHE A 145 -1.80 7.33 7.33
C PHE A 145 -2.38 8.74 7.47
N TYR A 146 -1.55 9.78 7.50
CA TYR A 146 -2.03 11.15 7.49
C TYR A 146 -2.79 11.49 6.19
N VAL A 147 -2.25 11.10 5.03
CA VAL A 147 -2.95 11.28 3.74
C VAL A 147 -4.28 10.50 3.73
N GLN A 148 -4.34 9.29 4.29
CA GLN A 148 -5.57 8.53 4.41
C GLN A 148 -6.65 9.33 5.17
N ARG A 149 -6.32 9.87 6.35
CA ARG A 149 -7.25 10.67 7.14
C ARG A 149 -7.74 11.91 6.39
N VAL A 150 -6.85 12.55 5.63
CA VAL A 150 -7.21 13.69 4.77
C VAL A 150 -8.19 13.25 3.67
N ILE A 151 -7.98 12.09 3.03
CA ILE A 151 -8.90 11.56 2.02
C ILE A 151 -10.28 11.29 2.64
N GLU A 152 -10.34 10.65 3.80
CA GLU A 152 -11.58 10.38 4.52
C GLU A 152 -12.31 11.69 4.88
N GLN A 153 -11.59 12.72 5.28
CA GLN A 153 -12.14 14.06 5.54
C GLN A 153 -12.70 14.71 4.28
N ILE A 154 -11.98 14.68 3.16
CA ILE A 154 -12.40 15.30 1.89
C ILE A 154 -13.60 14.59 1.29
N THR A 155 -13.64 13.26 1.39
CA THR A 155 -14.63 12.43 0.69
C THR A 155 -15.83 12.08 1.52
N GLY A 156 -15.72 12.13 2.85
CA GLY A 156 -16.73 11.62 3.79
C GLY A 156 -16.89 10.10 3.73
N GLN A 157 -15.93 9.37 3.17
CA GLN A 157 -15.96 7.92 3.00
C GLN A 157 -14.81 7.28 3.76
N SER A 158 -14.99 6.03 4.23
CA SER A 158 -13.84 5.25 4.68
C SER A 158 -12.89 4.98 3.52
N ILE A 159 -11.59 4.81 3.83
CA ILE A 159 -10.59 4.53 2.80
C ILE A 159 -10.91 3.26 2.01
N GLU A 160 -11.45 2.21 2.67
CA GLU A 160 -11.91 0.99 2.00
C GLU A 160 -12.98 1.31 0.95
N SER A 161 -14.06 2.03 1.34
CA SER A 161 -15.14 2.39 0.41
C SER A 161 -14.62 3.24 -0.75
N PHE A 162 -13.74 4.20 -0.46
CA PHE A 162 -13.13 5.06 -1.46
C PHE A 162 -12.31 4.25 -2.48
N LEU A 163 -11.42 3.38 -2.02
CA LEU A 163 -10.57 2.57 -2.90
C LEU A 163 -11.34 1.49 -3.66
N GLN A 164 -12.36 0.90 -3.06
CA GLN A 164 -13.27 -0.01 -3.75
C GLN A 164 -13.89 0.65 -4.98
N ILE A 165 -14.39 1.88 -4.84
CA ILE A 165 -15.08 2.59 -5.92
C ILE A 165 -14.09 3.11 -6.96
N ARG A 166 -12.95 3.65 -6.52
CA ARG A 166 -12.02 4.39 -7.36
C ARG A 166 -10.96 3.55 -8.03
N VAL A 167 -10.60 2.43 -7.41
CA VAL A 167 -9.46 1.62 -7.84
C VAL A 167 -9.85 0.16 -8.00
N LEU A 168 -10.23 -0.53 -6.93
CA LEU A 168 -10.32 -1.97 -6.93
C LEU A 168 -11.35 -2.50 -7.94
N ARG A 169 -12.58 -2.00 -7.88
CA ARG A 169 -13.64 -2.41 -8.84
C ARG A 169 -13.36 -2.00 -10.28
N PRO A 170 -12.93 -0.76 -10.58
CA PRO A 170 -12.58 -0.37 -11.96
C PRO A 170 -11.47 -1.22 -12.58
N PHE A 171 -10.52 -1.71 -11.79
CA PHE A 171 -9.46 -2.62 -12.25
C PHE A 171 -9.81 -4.10 -12.16
N GLY A 172 -11.04 -4.45 -11.80
CA GLY A 172 -11.47 -5.85 -11.69
C GLY A 172 -10.87 -6.61 -10.50
N MET A 173 -10.34 -5.92 -9.50
CA MET A 173 -9.73 -6.50 -8.30
C MET A 173 -10.83 -6.90 -7.29
N THR A 174 -11.73 -7.79 -7.71
CA THR A 174 -12.97 -8.11 -6.97
C THR A 174 -12.74 -8.90 -5.68
N ASN A 175 -11.58 -9.52 -5.53
CA ASN A 175 -11.19 -10.30 -4.35
C ASN A 175 -10.22 -9.54 -3.43
N SER A 176 -10.05 -8.22 -3.65
CA SER A 176 -9.13 -7.38 -2.87
C SER A 176 -9.90 -6.45 -1.94
N THR A 177 -9.36 -6.25 -0.73
CA THR A 177 -9.80 -5.25 0.26
C THR A 177 -8.59 -4.41 0.69
N TYR A 178 -8.85 -3.26 1.30
CA TYR A 178 -7.80 -2.36 1.79
C TYR A 178 -7.82 -2.28 3.32
#